data_1864a25c3081ef48a68939a14bf31e75
#
_entry.id   1864a25c3081ef48a68939a14bf31e75
#
_cell.length_a   1.000
_cell.length_b   1.000
_cell.length_c   1.000
_cell.angle_alpha   90.00
_cell.angle_beta   90.00
_cell.angle_gamma   90.00
#
_symmetry.space_group_name_H-M   'P 1'
#
loop_
_entity.id
_entity.type
_entity.pdbx_description
1 polymer ?
#
loop_
_entity_poly.entity_id
_entity_poly.type
_entity_poly.pdbx_seq_one_letter_code
_entity_poly.pdbx_strand_id
1 'polypeptide(L)'
;VNPGGVSNVISRVIGGSPSNINGTVQALNANLFFLNPAGIVFGSSAHLNVSGSAYFSTAQQLRLSDGGIFTASTGLLAFDSTLSASSPAAFGFLGQGPYGSIVLSSSSTVLQTGAVLGLMGGGIQINGSKISAQRVMLGSTSSAGEMSTQAFVGNPFSGASGNGQVQA
;
A
#
# COMPACT_ATOMS: atom_id res chain seq x y z
N VAL A 1 -2.81 5.49 -16.75
CA VAL A 1 -3.36 4.71 -17.87
C VAL A 1 -4.48 3.82 -17.34
N ASN A 2 -5.70 3.98 -17.80
CA ASN A 2 -6.73 2.98 -17.59
C ASN A 2 -7.30 2.56 -18.94
N PRO A 3 -6.98 1.37 -19.45
CA PRO A 3 -7.77 0.76 -20.51
C PRO A 3 -9.18 0.54 -19.95
N GLY A 4 -10.21 1.08 -20.60
CA GLY A 4 -11.59 1.01 -20.13
C GLY A 4 -11.99 -0.40 -19.66
N GLY A 5 -12.69 -0.48 -18.53
CA GLY A 5 -13.15 -1.72 -17.92
C GLY A 5 -12.23 -2.34 -16.84
N VAL A 6 -11.08 -1.74 -16.53
CA VAL A 6 -10.21 -2.20 -15.42
C VAL A 6 -10.63 -1.54 -14.11
N SER A 7 -11.06 -2.33 -13.14
CA SER A 7 -11.45 -1.83 -11.82
C SER A 7 -10.26 -1.64 -10.86
N ASN A 8 -9.22 -2.46 -11.00
CA ASN A 8 -8.06 -2.42 -10.12
C ASN A 8 -6.76 -2.49 -10.93
N VAL A 9 -5.84 -1.58 -10.65
CA VAL A 9 -4.46 -1.60 -11.14
C VAL A 9 -3.57 -2.04 -9.98
N ILE A 10 -2.85 -3.14 -10.17
CA ILE A 10 -1.92 -3.67 -9.17
C ILE A 10 -0.51 -3.55 -9.72
N SER A 11 0.37 -2.88 -8.99
CA SER A 11 1.76 -2.67 -9.33
C SER A 11 2.67 -3.11 -8.19
N ARG A 12 3.83 -3.69 -8.54
CA ARG A 12 4.84 -4.10 -7.56
C ARG A 12 6.23 -3.67 -7.99
N VAL A 13 7.07 -3.42 -7.01
CA VAL A 13 8.51 -3.22 -7.17
C VAL A 13 9.23 -4.34 -6.42
N ILE A 14 10.12 -5.03 -7.11
CA ILE A 14 10.88 -6.18 -6.58
C ILE A 14 12.38 -5.93 -6.53
N GLY A 15 12.84 -4.71 -6.79
CA GLY A 15 14.27 -4.36 -6.94
C GLY A 15 15.05 -4.19 -5.64
N GLY A 16 14.44 -4.38 -4.47
CA GLY A 16 15.12 -4.28 -3.17
C GLY A 16 15.47 -2.86 -2.71
N SER A 17 15.08 -1.82 -3.45
CA SER A 17 15.28 -0.41 -3.08
C SER A 17 13.94 0.30 -2.89
N PRO A 18 13.85 1.28 -1.97
CA PRO A 18 12.64 2.08 -1.80
C PRO A 18 12.24 2.81 -3.09
N SER A 19 10.94 2.94 -3.29
CA SER A 19 10.38 3.77 -4.38
C SER A 19 10.39 5.24 -3.96
N ASN A 20 11.10 6.08 -4.70
CA ASN A 20 11.07 7.52 -4.53
C ASN A 20 10.11 8.15 -5.54
N ILE A 21 8.96 8.60 -5.06
CA ILE A 21 7.90 9.21 -5.88
C ILE A 21 8.06 10.73 -5.81
N ASN A 22 8.57 11.33 -6.89
CA ASN A 22 8.76 12.78 -7.06
C ASN A 22 8.02 13.34 -8.27
N GLY A 23 6.88 12.77 -8.58
CA GLY A 23 6.04 13.18 -9.71
C GLY A 23 4.61 12.74 -9.49
N THR A 24 3.81 12.78 -10.56
CA THR A 24 2.39 12.43 -10.48
C THR A 24 2.18 10.94 -10.71
N VAL A 25 1.55 10.28 -9.73
CA VAL A 25 0.97 8.95 -9.89
C VAL A 25 -0.53 9.12 -10.18
N GLN A 26 -0.98 8.61 -11.31
CA GLN A 26 -2.36 8.76 -11.76
C GLN A 26 -2.99 7.43 -12.13
N ALA A 27 -4.21 7.20 -11.63
CA ALA A 27 -5.10 6.12 -12.07
C ALA A 27 -6.52 6.66 -12.18
N LEU A 28 -7.01 6.82 -13.42
CA LEU A 28 -8.36 7.28 -13.69
C LEU A 28 -9.29 6.08 -13.87
N ASN A 29 -10.48 6.15 -13.25
CA ASN A 29 -11.52 5.12 -13.29
C ASN A 29 -11.10 3.74 -12.75
N ALA A 30 -10.10 3.70 -11.87
CA ALA A 30 -9.64 2.48 -11.23
C ALA A 30 -9.13 2.73 -9.82
N ASN A 31 -9.08 1.68 -9.01
CA ASN A 31 -8.30 1.66 -7.78
C ASN A 31 -6.82 1.35 -8.09
N LEU A 32 -5.93 1.87 -7.28
CA LEU A 32 -4.50 1.61 -7.37
C LEU A 32 -4.02 0.83 -6.13
N PHE A 33 -3.30 -0.25 -6.36
CA PHE A 33 -2.58 -1.01 -5.35
C PHE A 33 -1.10 -1.03 -5.71
N PHE A 34 -0.28 -0.38 -4.90
CA PHE A 34 1.15 -0.27 -5.14
C PHE A 34 1.94 -0.91 -4.00
N LEU A 35 2.77 -1.91 -4.34
CA LEU A 35 3.56 -2.65 -3.38
C LEU A 35 5.06 -2.45 -3.62
N ASN A 36 5.78 -2.08 -2.57
CA ASN A 36 7.24 -2.14 -2.53
C ASN A 36 7.73 -2.53 -1.13
N PRO A 37 8.12 -3.79 -0.91
CA PRO A 37 8.61 -4.25 0.40
C PRO A 37 9.81 -3.47 0.95
N ALA A 38 10.62 -2.87 0.09
CA ALA A 38 11.80 -2.09 0.50
C ALA A 38 11.46 -0.70 1.05
N GLY A 39 10.24 -0.20 0.80
CA GLY A 39 9.80 1.11 1.28
C GLY A 39 9.25 2.01 0.19
N ILE A 40 8.56 3.07 0.59
CA ILE A 40 7.96 4.06 -0.32
C ILE A 40 8.18 5.44 0.27
N VAL A 41 8.76 6.36 -0.52
CA VAL A 41 8.98 7.75 -0.14
C VAL A 41 8.25 8.66 -1.11
N PHE A 42 7.34 9.46 -0.60
CA PHE A 42 6.71 10.56 -1.32
C PHE A 42 7.50 11.84 -1.05
N GLY A 43 8.21 12.30 -2.05
CA GLY A 43 9.01 13.52 -1.98
C GLY A 43 8.19 14.79 -2.19
N SER A 44 8.88 15.92 -2.21
CA SER A 44 8.25 17.26 -2.25
C SER A 44 7.43 17.55 -3.51
N SER A 45 7.71 16.85 -4.61
CA SER A 45 6.96 17.00 -5.87
C SER A 45 5.96 15.85 -6.09
N ALA A 46 5.74 15.02 -5.08
CA ALA A 46 4.82 13.91 -5.19
C ALA A 46 3.36 14.39 -5.26
N HIS A 47 2.67 13.97 -6.29
CA HIS A 47 1.24 14.17 -6.46
C HIS A 47 0.56 12.84 -6.74
N LEU A 48 -0.54 12.59 -6.05
CA LEU A 48 -1.39 11.44 -6.31
C LEU A 48 -2.75 11.96 -6.81
N ASN A 49 -3.18 11.45 -7.96
CA ASN A 49 -4.49 11.72 -8.52
C ASN A 49 -5.13 10.40 -8.96
N VAL A 50 -5.87 9.79 -8.04
CA VAL A 50 -6.57 8.53 -8.26
C VAL A 50 -8.06 8.75 -8.04
N SER A 51 -8.88 8.47 -9.05
CA SER A 51 -10.33 8.69 -8.95
C SER A 51 -11.04 7.65 -8.07
N GLY A 52 -10.48 6.45 -7.92
CA GLY A 52 -10.92 5.43 -6.98
C GLY A 52 -10.15 5.48 -5.65
N SER A 53 -9.93 4.33 -5.08
CA SER A 53 -9.08 4.15 -3.89
C SER A 53 -7.62 3.95 -4.29
N ALA A 54 -6.69 4.41 -3.46
CA ALA A 54 -5.27 4.16 -3.62
C ALA A 54 -4.69 3.54 -2.36
N TYR A 55 -3.97 2.45 -2.53
CA TYR A 55 -3.30 1.72 -1.46
C TYR A 55 -1.81 1.62 -1.77
N PHE A 56 -0.99 2.04 -0.83
CA PHE A 56 0.45 1.90 -0.87
C PHE A 56 0.89 1.01 0.28
N SER A 57 1.65 -0.03 -0.02
CA SER A 57 2.06 -0.98 1.01
C SER A 57 3.50 -1.45 0.85
N THR A 58 4.13 -1.72 1.99
CA THR A 58 5.44 -2.39 2.05
C THR A 58 5.32 -3.89 2.36
N ALA A 59 4.13 -4.44 2.22
CA ALA A 59 3.86 -5.86 2.33
C ALA A 59 4.55 -6.66 1.22
N GLN A 60 4.82 -7.93 1.49
CA GLN A 60 5.43 -8.86 0.55
C GLN A 60 4.42 -9.48 -0.41
N GLN A 61 3.13 -9.40 -0.07
CA GLN A 61 2.07 -9.92 -0.94
C GLN A 61 0.77 -9.13 -0.82
N LEU A 62 -0.06 -9.25 -1.83
CA LEU A 62 -1.44 -8.83 -1.85
C LEU A 62 -2.31 -10.08 -2.06
N ARG A 63 -3.17 -10.39 -1.09
CA ARG A 63 -4.12 -11.49 -1.19
C ARG A 63 -5.43 -11.00 -1.83
N LEU A 64 -5.95 -11.79 -2.74
CA LEU A 64 -7.24 -11.58 -3.37
C LEU A 64 -8.37 -12.26 -2.57
N SER A 65 -9.61 -11.88 -2.84
CA SER A 65 -10.76 -12.34 -2.05
C SER A 65 -11.09 -13.82 -2.23
N ASP A 66 -10.60 -14.45 -3.27
CA ASP A 66 -10.71 -15.90 -3.54
C ASP A 66 -9.49 -16.71 -3.06
N GLY A 67 -8.55 -16.06 -2.37
CA GLY A 67 -7.31 -16.68 -1.91
C GLY A 67 -6.14 -16.57 -2.89
N GLY A 68 -6.34 -16.02 -4.09
CA GLY A 68 -5.25 -15.71 -5.02
C GLY A 68 -4.24 -14.75 -4.39
N ILE A 69 -2.97 -14.85 -4.83
CA ILE A 69 -1.86 -14.09 -4.24
C ILE A 69 -1.08 -13.36 -5.35
N PHE A 70 -0.82 -12.09 -5.13
CA PHE A 70 0.10 -11.29 -5.93
C PHE A 70 1.34 -10.98 -5.09
N THR A 71 2.47 -11.60 -5.41
CA THR A 71 3.71 -11.54 -4.61
C THR A 71 4.59 -10.38 -5.07
N ALA A 72 5.04 -9.56 -4.12
CA ALA A 72 6.02 -8.49 -4.33
C ALA A 72 7.41 -8.81 -3.71
N SER A 73 7.56 -9.96 -3.07
CA SER A 73 8.81 -10.41 -2.49
C SER A 73 9.66 -11.19 -3.51
N THR A 74 10.96 -11.25 -3.25
CA THR A 74 11.96 -12.06 -3.98
C THR A 74 12.71 -12.97 -3.00
N GLY A 75 13.37 -14.01 -3.50
CA GLY A 75 14.14 -14.94 -2.66
C GLY A 75 13.27 -16.01 -1.98
N LEU A 76 13.65 -16.44 -0.78
CA LEU A 76 13.02 -17.56 -0.07
C LEU A 76 11.55 -17.34 0.29
N LEU A 77 11.09 -16.09 0.31
CA LEU A 77 9.68 -15.74 0.55
C LEU A 77 8.92 -15.45 -0.75
N ALA A 78 9.55 -15.64 -1.90
CA ALA A 78 8.91 -15.50 -3.20
C ALA A 78 8.06 -16.72 -3.49
N PHE A 79 6.75 -16.53 -3.47
CA PHE A 79 5.80 -17.49 -3.97
C PHE A 79 5.35 -17.08 -5.37
N ASP A 80 5.07 -18.02 -6.23
CA ASP A 80 4.48 -17.70 -7.52
C ASP A 80 3.14 -17.00 -7.32
N SER A 81 2.92 -15.94 -8.09
CA SER A 81 1.65 -15.24 -8.04
C SER A 81 0.55 -16.12 -8.64
N THR A 82 -0.54 -16.30 -7.90
CA THR A 82 -1.76 -16.96 -8.37
C THR A 82 -2.81 -15.89 -8.62
N LEU A 83 -2.85 -15.38 -9.85
CA LEU A 83 -3.73 -14.27 -10.20
C LEU A 83 -5.10 -14.77 -10.62
N SER A 84 -6.11 -14.04 -10.18
CA SER A 84 -7.49 -14.20 -10.57
C SER A 84 -8.12 -12.83 -10.90
N ALA A 85 -9.39 -12.84 -11.29
CA ALA A 85 -10.17 -11.61 -11.47
C ALA A 85 -10.77 -11.07 -10.15
N SER A 86 -10.49 -11.72 -9.02
CA SER A 86 -11.03 -11.34 -7.71
C SER A 86 -10.42 -10.06 -7.18
N SER A 87 -11.17 -9.35 -6.35
CA SER A 87 -10.74 -8.08 -5.80
C SER A 87 -9.64 -8.25 -4.74
N PRO A 88 -8.70 -7.30 -4.63
CA PRO A 88 -7.76 -7.24 -3.52
C PRO A 88 -8.46 -7.21 -2.15
N ALA A 89 -7.99 -8.00 -1.20
CA ALA A 89 -8.62 -8.19 0.10
C ALA A 89 -7.72 -7.84 1.28
N ALA A 90 -6.42 -8.19 1.22
CA ALA A 90 -5.49 -7.93 2.32
C ALA A 90 -4.04 -7.85 1.86
N PHE A 91 -3.24 -7.05 2.56
CA PHE A 91 -1.79 -7.01 2.43
C PHE A 91 -1.15 -7.96 3.42
N GLY A 92 -0.32 -8.88 2.94
CA GLY A 92 0.38 -9.87 3.75
C GLY A 92 1.82 -9.47 4.05
N PHE A 93 2.13 -9.32 5.33
CA PHE A 93 3.47 -9.11 5.85
C PHE A 93 4.04 -10.47 6.27
N LEU A 94 5.11 -10.91 5.61
CA LEU A 94 5.66 -12.25 5.74
C LEU A 94 7.00 -12.25 6.47
N GLY A 95 7.28 -13.33 7.22
CA GLY A 95 8.56 -13.52 7.90
C GLY A 95 8.74 -12.60 9.10
N GLN A 96 9.99 -12.30 9.40
CA GLN A 96 10.39 -11.42 10.50
C GLN A 96 10.64 -10.01 9.95
N GLY A 97 10.20 -8.98 10.69
CA GLY A 97 10.57 -7.59 10.40
C GLY A 97 12.09 -7.32 10.53
N PRO A 98 12.57 -6.13 10.29
CA PRO A 98 11.76 -4.93 10.04
C PRO A 98 11.20 -4.87 8.61
N TYR A 99 9.97 -4.41 8.47
CA TYR A 99 9.37 -4.12 7.17
C TYR A 99 9.68 -2.70 6.74
N GLY A 100 9.64 -2.46 5.43
CA GLY A 100 9.88 -1.13 4.86
C GLY A 100 8.90 -0.08 5.39
N SER A 101 9.32 1.17 5.41
CA SER A 101 8.50 2.29 5.86
C SER A 101 7.88 3.05 4.70
N ILE A 102 6.78 3.76 4.98
CA ILE A 102 6.18 4.73 4.07
C ILE A 102 6.42 6.13 4.65
N VAL A 103 7.05 7.01 3.86
CA VAL A 103 7.41 8.35 4.30
C VAL A 103 6.81 9.39 3.36
N LEU A 104 6.07 10.33 3.92
CA LEU A 104 5.64 11.54 3.26
C LEU A 104 6.55 12.67 3.77
N SER A 105 7.46 13.16 2.93
CA SER A 105 8.62 13.92 3.41
C SER A 105 8.48 15.44 3.30
N SER A 106 7.32 15.97 2.85
CA SER A 106 7.18 17.40 2.62
C SER A 106 5.74 17.90 2.71
N SER A 107 5.58 19.13 3.19
CA SER A 107 4.31 19.86 3.15
C SER A 107 3.79 20.14 1.73
N SER A 108 4.66 20.06 0.72
CA SER A 108 4.29 20.18 -0.70
C SER A 108 3.75 18.89 -1.31
N THR A 109 3.88 17.76 -0.62
CA THR A 109 3.30 16.48 -1.07
C THR A 109 1.79 16.55 -0.99
N VAL A 110 1.11 16.26 -2.11
CA VAL A 110 -0.35 16.28 -2.22
C VAL A 110 -0.85 14.90 -2.63
N LEU A 111 -1.52 14.22 -1.74
CA LEU A 111 -2.13 12.91 -2.00
C LEU A 111 -3.64 13.06 -2.09
N GLN A 112 -4.21 12.89 -3.28
CA GLN A 112 -5.64 12.98 -3.54
C GLN A 112 -6.19 11.67 -4.10
N THR A 113 -7.24 11.16 -3.46
CA THR A 113 -7.99 10.00 -3.95
C THR A 113 -9.49 10.28 -3.92
N GLY A 114 -10.24 9.61 -4.80
CA GLY A 114 -11.69 9.73 -4.84
C GLY A 114 -12.40 9.03 -3.69
N ALA A 115 -11.79 8.01 -3.08
CA ALA A 115 -12.40 7.24 -2.01
C ALA A 115 -11.43 7.00 -0.83
N VAL A 116 -10.65 5.94 -0.85
CA VAL A 116 -9.76 5.57 0.26
C VAL A 116 -8.31 5.85 -0.09
N LEU A 117 -7.56 6.48 0.81
CA LEU A 117 -6.09 6.40 0.83
C LEU A 117 -5.68 5.41 1.92
N GLY A 118 -5.07 4.29 1.53
CA GLY A 118 -4.50 3.30 2.43
C GLY A 118 -2.97 3.36 2.42
N LEU A 119 -2.34 3.53 3.58
CA LEU A 119 -0.90 3.44 3.76
C LEU A 119 -0.63 2.32 4.77
N MET A 120 0.07 1.26 4.37
CA MET A 120 0.27 0.07 5.19
C MET A 120 1.72 -0.41 5.10
N GLY A 121 2.47 -0.33 6.23
CA GLY A 121 3.90 -0.62 6.23
C GLY A 121 4.48 -0.98 7.59
N GLY A 122 5.81 -1.14 7.64
CA GLY A 122 6.54 -1.32 8.89
C GLY A 122 6.53 -0.07 9.77
N GLY A 123 6.49 1.10 9.14
CA GLY A 123 6.31 2.40 9.79
C GLY A 123 5.70 3.40 8.82
N ILE A 124 5.00 4.39 9.34
CA ILE A 124 4.42 5.48 8.54
C ILE A 124 4.85 6.80 9.16
N GLN A 125 5.47 7.67 8.35
CA GLN A 125 5.87 9.01 8.75
C GLN A 125 5.22 10.03 7.82
N ILE A 126 4.52 11.01 8.40
CA ILE A 126 3.83 12.07 7.66
C ILE A 126 4.34 13.42 8.16
N ASN A 127 5.15 14.09 7.34
CA ASN A 127 5.79 15.36 7.67
C ASN A 127 5.12 16.52 6.91
N GLY A 128 4.00 16.98 7.44
CA GLY A 128 3.28 18.17 6.94
C GLY A 128 2.58 18.00 5.60
N SER A 129 2.46 16.79 5.06
CA SER A 129 1.85 16.52 3.76
C SER A 129 0.35 16.76 3.74
N LYS A 130 -0.17 17.18 2.60
CA LYS A 130 -1.61 17.37 2.39
C LYS A 130 -2.27 16.11 1.85
N ILE A 131 -3.23 15.57 2.59
CA ILE A 131 -4.00 14.39 2.20
C ILE A 131 -5.46 14.79 1.98
N SER A 132 -6.05 14.40 0.86
CA SER A 132 -7.46 14.59 0.53
C SER A 132 -8.05 13.25 0.05
N ALA A 133 -8.91 12.66 0.87
CA ALA A 133 -9.60 11.40 0.60
C ALA A 133 -10.91 11.36 1.39
N GLN A 134 -11.89 10.56 0.96
CA GLN A 134 -13.09 10.33 1.77
C GLN A 134 -12.75 9.58 3.06
N ARG A 135 -11.73 8.70 3.01
CA ARG A 135 -11.21 7.96 4.16
C ARG A 135 -9.71 7.78 4.04
N VAL A 136 -9.03 7.90 5.16
CA VAL A 136 -7.60 7.59 5.28
C VAL A 136 -7.46 6.36 6.20
N MET A 137 -6.71 5.37 5.74
CA MET A 137 -6.39 4.15 6.50
C MET A 137 -4.88 4.10 6.68
N LEU A 138 -4.42 4.16 7.93
CA LEU A 138 -3.01 4.05 8.28
C LEU A 138 -2.81 2.80 9.09
N GLY A 139 -1.93 1.92 8.65
CA GLY A 139 -1.63 0.67 9.33
C GLY A 139 -0.14 0.41 9.38
N SER A 140 0.41 0.16 10.57
CA SER A 140 1.79 -0.27 10.70
C SER A 140 1.90 -1.54 11.53
N THR A 141 2.91 -2.38 11.19
CA THR A 141 3.20 -3.61 11.90
C THR A 141 4.68 -3.91 11.94
N SER A 142 5.12 -4.48 13.06
CA SER A 142 6.47 -5.05 13.22
C SER A 142 6.46 -6.58 13.11
N SER A 143 5.29 -7.20 13.01
CA SER A 143 5.11 -8.66 13.01
C SER A 143 4.42 -9.14 11.74
N ALA A 144 4.65 -10.39 11.38
CA ALA A 144 3.94 -11.05 10.30
C ALA A 144 2.42 -11.07 10.56
N GLY A 145 1.66 -10.95 9.49
CA GLY A 145 0.20 -10.94 9.53
C GLY A 145 -0.40 -10.27 8.31
N GLU A 146 -1.72 -10.11 8.32
CA GLU A 146 -2.44 -9.47 7.24
C GLU A 146 -3.12 -8.17 7.69
N MET A 147 -3.11 -7.17 6.80
CA MET A 147 -3.88 -5.95 6.95
C MET A 147 -4.93 -5.89 5.85
N SER A 148 -6.21 -5.83 6.25
CA SER A 148 -7.33 -5.76 5.31
C SER A 148 -7.34 -4.47 4.49
N THR A 149 -7.74 -4.57 3.22
CA THR A 149 -8.07 -3.42 2.38
C THR A 149 -9.48 -2.88 2.63
N GLN A 150 -10.29 -3.62 3.40
CA GLN A 150 -11.64 -3.20 3.78
C GLN A 150 -11.58 -2.18 4.91
N ALA A 151 -12.61 -1.35 5.00
CA ALA A 151 -12.74 -0.43 6.12
C ALA A 151 -12.82 -1.17 7.45
N PHE A 152 -12.08 -0.66 8.43
CA PHE A 152 -12.05 -1.25 9.77
C PHE A 152 -13.43 -1.23 10.41
N VAL A 153 -14.02 -2.41 10.56
CA VAL A 153 -15.06 -2.68 11.54
C VAL A 153 -14.42 -3.61 12.57
N GLY A 154 -13.79 -3.03 13.60
CA GLY A 154 -13.03 -3.78 14.61
C GLY A 154 -11.51 -3.68 14.48
N ASN A 155 -10.79 -4.66 15.00
CA ASN A 155 -9.31 -4.67 14.96
C ASN A 155 -8.81 -4.88 13.53
N PRO A 156 -8.04 -3.93 12.95
CA PRO A 156 -7.53 -4.03 11.58
C PRO A 156 -6.48 -5.12 11.37
N PHE A 157 -5.96 -5.67 12.45
CA PHE A 157 -4.86 -6.62 12.43
C PHE A 157 -5.37 -8.02 12.78
N SER A 158 -5.75 -8.81 11.80
CA SER A 158 -5.96 -10.24 12.02
C SER A 158 -4.61 -10.96 12.00
N GLY A 159 -4.20 -11.48 13.14
CA GLY A 159 -2.98 -12.26 13.30
C GLY A 159 -1.69 -11.46 13.47
N ALA A 160 -1.73 -10.14 13.47
CA ALA A 160 -0.57 -9.31 13.79
C ALA A 160 -0.57 -8.95 15.27
N SER A 161 0.43 -9.39 16.00
CA SER A 161 0.73 -8.89 17.35
C SER A 161 1.92 -7.94 17.25
N GLY A 162 1.68 -6.65 17.39
CA GLY A 162 2.76 -5.66 17.36
C GLY A 162 2.22 -4.23 17.45
N ASN A 163 2.95 -3.39 18.17
CA ASN A 163 2.67 -1.96 18.25
C ASN A 163 3.35 -1.25 17.10
N GLY A 164 2.62 -1.09 16.00
CA GLY A 164 3.06 -0.21 14.93
C GLY A 164 2.94 1.26 15.35
N GLN A 165 3.85 2.10 14.90
CA GLN A 165 3.82 3.53 15.13
C GLN A 165 3.42 4.28 13.88
N VAL A 166 2.49 5.21 14.03
CA VAL A 166 2.17 6.25 13.05
C VAL A 166 2.63 7.56 13.66
N GLN A 167 3.55 8.25 12.99
CA GLN A 167 4.01 9.59 13.38
C GLN A 167 3.46 10.59 12.37
N ALA A 168 2.82 11.63 12.85
CA ALA A 168 2.25 12.73 12.08
C ALA A 168 2.93 14.06 12.43
#